data_cc3a734ef791db879e4ca25403844356
#
_entry.id   cc3a734ef791db879e4ca25403844356
#
_cell.length_a   1.000
_cell.length_b   1.000
_cell.length_c   1.000
_cell.angle_alpha   90.00
_cell.angle_beta   90.00
_cell.angle_gamma   90.00
#
_symmetry.space_group_name_H-M   'P 1'
#
loop_
_entity.id
_entity.type
_entity.pdbx_description
1 polymer ?
#
loop_
_entity_poly.entity_id
_entity_poly.type
_entity_poly.pdbx_seq_one_letter_code
_entity_poly.pdbx_strand_id
1 'polypeptide(L)'
;MLAPLATSTDGQTLNVNADTFAGAVAGALKAKRLLLLTDVPGVLDKSKKLIPELSVKDARKLIAEGTISGGMIPKVETCIYALEQGVQGVVIIDGKTQHAVLLELFTNQGTGTLIHK
;
A
#
# COMPACT_ATOMS: atom_id res chain seq x y z
N MET A 1 -13.21 -12.44 4.26
CA MET A 1 -13.24 -10.96 4.34
C MET A 1 -13.16 -10.52 5.80
N LEU A 2 -12.37 -9.52 6.08
CA LEU A 2 -12.22 -8.95 7.42
C LEU A 2 -12.63 -7.48 7.41
N ALA A 3 -13.41 -7.06 8.40
CA ALA A 3 -13.74 -5.66 8.60
C ALA A 3 -12.63 -4.96 9.41
N PRO A 4 -12.36 -3.65 9.19
CA PRO A 4 -11.33 -2.92 9.91
C PRO A 4 -11.80 -2.53 11.33
N LEU A 5 -12.07 -3.54 12.13
CA LEU A 5 -12.54 -3.41 13.52
C LEU A 5 -11.55 -4.13 14.44
N ALA A 6 -11.34 -3.57 15.60
CA ALA A 6 -10.50 -4.15 16.65
C ALA A 6 -11.23 -4.10 17.99
N THR A 7 -10.81 -4.95 18.91
CA THR A 7 -11.33 -4.95 20.28
C THR A 7 -10.25 -4.43 21.22
N SER A 8 -10.60 -3.47 22.06
CA SER A 8 -9.69 -2.98 23.10
C SER A 8 -9.58 -4.01 24.24
N THR A 9 -8.61 -3.82 25.12
CA THR A 9 -8.40 -4.72 26.27
C THR A 9 -9.58 -4.75 27.23
N ASP A 10 -10.43 -3.71 27.25
CA ASP A 10 -11.65 -3.63 28.06
C ASP A 10 -12.91 -4.14 27.34
N GLY A 11 -12.76 -4.71 26.15
CA GLY A 11 -13.85 -5.32 25.39
C GLY A 11 -14.62 -4.37 24.46
N GLN A 12 -14.19 -3.11 24.33
CA GLN A 12 -14.82 -2.17 23.39
C GLN A 12 -14.43 -2.44 21.96
N THR A 13 -15.39 -2.34 21.03
CA THR A 13 -15.14 -2.42 19.60
C THR A 13 -14.65 -1.06 19.10
N LEU A 14 -13.51 -1.06 18.40
CA LEU A 14 -12.87 0.13 17.88
C LEU A 14 -12.85 0.10 16.35
N ASN A 15 -13.13 1.24 15.72
CA ASN A 15 -12.86 1.42 14.30
C ASN A 15 -11.37 1.65 14.09
N VAL A 16 -10.79 0.95 13.11
CA VAL A 16 -9.38 1.04 12.77
C VAL A 16 -9.25 1.50 11.32
N ASN A 17 -8.22 2.29 11.02
CA ASN A 17 -7.91 2.64 9.64
C ASN A 17 -7.70 1.37 8.82
N ALA A 18 -8.43 1.24 7.71
CA ALA A 18 -8.44 0.02 6.90
C ALA A 18 -7.07 -0.33 6.34
N ASP A 19 -6.31 0.66 5.87
CA ASP A 19 -4.97 0.45 5.32
C ASP A 19 -4.00 -0.04 6.40
N THR A 20 -4.02 0.58 7.58
CA THR A 20 -3.21 0.15 8.74
C THR A 20 -3.58 -1.26 9.17
N PHE A 21 -4.86 -1.56 9.23
CA PHE A 21 -5.36 -2.90 9.57
C PHE A 21 -4.88 -3.94 8.56
N ALA A 22 -5.00 -3.64 7.26
CA ALA A 22 -4.53 -4.53 6.20
C ALA A 22 -3.02 -4.78 6.30
N GLY A 23 -2.24 -3.74 6.57
CA GLY A 23 -0.79 -3.86 6.77
C GLY A 23 -0.44 -4.76 7.95
N ALA A 24 -1.14 -4.61 9.06
CA ALA A 24 -0.93 -5.43 10.24
C ALA A 24 -1.27 -6.90 9.99
N VAL A 25 -2.41 -7.18 9.33
CA VAL A 25 -2.83 -8.54 8.98
C VAL A 25 -1.83 -9.18 8.02
N ALA A 26 -1.42 -8.46 6.97
CA ALA A 26 -0.46 -8.95 6.00
C ALA A 26 0.90 -9.26 6.66
N GLY A 27 1.34 -8.41 7.58
CA GLY A 27 2.56 -8.63 8.35
C GLY A 27 2.46 -9.86 9.25
N ALA A 28 1.35 -10.02 9.96
CA ALA A 28 1.11 -11.16 10.84
C ALA A 28 1.09 -12.49 10.06
N LEU A 29 0.54 -12.48 8.85
CA LEU A 29 0.50 -13.64 7.96
C LEU A 29 1.82 -13.85 7.20
N LYS A 30 2.76 -12.92 7.30
CA LYS A 30 4.01 -12.91 6.52
C LYS A 30 3.73 -13.04 5.02
N ALA A 31 2.76 -12.26 4.55
CA ALA A 31 2.32 -12.28 3.17
C ALA A 31 3.47 -11.91 2.23
N LYS A 32 3.54 -12.55 1.09
CA LYS A 32 4.51 -12.19 0.06
C LYS A 32 4.20 -10.83 -0.56
N ARG A 33 2.91 -10.54 -0.75
CA ARG A 33 2.45 -9.26 -1.29
C ARG A 33 1.18 -8.80 -0.59
N LEU A 34 1.09 -7.50 -0.43
CA LEU A 34 -0.13 -6.80 -0.03
C LEU A 34 -0.54 -5.93 -1.21
N LEU A 35 -1.78 -6.07 -1.66
CA LEU A 35 -2.33 -5.24 -2.73
C LEU A 35 -3.27 -4.21 -2.11
N LEU A 36 -2.95 -2.93 -2.28
CA LEU A 36 -3.81 -1.83 -1.85
C LEU A 36 -4.56 -1.27 -3.06
N LEU A 37 -5.86 -1.52 -3.10
CA LEU A 37 -6.73 -0.96 -4.12
C LEU A 37 -7.15 0.44 -3.68
N THR A 38 -6.92 1.41 -4.53
CA THR A 38 -7.17 2.82 -4.23
C THR A 38 -7.81 3.49 -5.45
N ASP A 39 -8.16 4.75 -5.31
CA ASP A 39 -8.75 5.57 -6.38
C ASP A 39 -7.70 6.31 -7.23
N VAL A 40 -6.42 6.02 -7.00
CA VAL A 40 -5.31 6.58 -7.78
C VAL A 40 -4.51 5.47 -8.43
N PRO A 41 -3.83 5.73 -9.57
CA PRO A 41 -3.09 4.69 -10.30
C PRO A 41 -1.86 4.16 -9.55
N GLY A 42 -1.36 4.91 -8.58
CA GLY A 42 -0.17 4.59 -7.81
C GLY A 42 0.58 5.84 -7.42
N VAL A 43 1.89 5.73 -7.21
CA VAL A 43 2.74 6.86 -6.90
C VAL A 43 3.18 7.53 -8.20
N LEU A 44 3.00 8.84 -8.28
CA LEU A 44 3.36 9.65 -9.45
C LEU A 44 4.60 10.48 -9.16
N ASP A 45 5.43 10.68 -10.17
CA ASP A 45 6.56 11.59 -10.10
C ASP A 45 6.13 13.06 -10.28
N LYS A 46 7.09 13.99 -10.29
CA LYS A 46 6.81 15.42 -10.48
C LYS A 46 6.19 15.72 -11.86
N SER A 47 6.42 14.87 -12.84
CA SER A 47 5.84 14.95 -14.18
C SER A 47 4.49 14.25 -14.30
N LYS A 48 3.93 13.78 -13.19
CA LYS A 48 2.68 13.00 -13.11
C LYS A 48 2.75 11.66 -13.85
N LYS A 49 3.94 11.11 -14.02
CA LYS A 49 4.12 9.77 -14.56
C LYS A 49 4.11 8.75 -13.42
N LEU A 50 3.49 7.61 -13.68
CA LEU A 50 3.45 6.51 -12.72
C LEU A 50 4.87 5.96 -12.49
N ILE A 51 5.25 5.85 -11.22
CA ILE A 51 6.49 5.21 -10.82
C ILE A 51 6.19 3.73 -10.62
N PRO A 52 6.74 2.82 -11.45
CA PRO A 52 6.39 1.40 -11.38
C PRO A 52 6.96 0.69 -10.15
N GLU A 53 8.09 1.16 -9.64
CA GLU A 53 8.79 0.52 -8.53
C GLU A 53 9.50 1.55 -7.67
N LEU A 54 9.41 1.37 -6.36
CA LEU A 54 10.06 2.23 -5.36
C LEU A 54 10.63 1.39 -4.22
N SER A 55 11.84 1.72 -3.79
CA SER A 55 12.32 1.23 -2.49
C SER A 55 11.75 2.08 -1.35
N VAL A 56 11.77 1.53 -0.13
CA VAL A 56 11.39 2.30 1.08
C VAL A 56 12.23 3.58 1.18
N LYS A 57 13.50 3.49 0.87
CA LYS A 57 14.44 4.62 0.90
C LYS A 57 14.03 5.72 -0.07
N ASP A 58 13.73 5.34 -1.31
CA ASP A 58 13.28 6.29 -2.34
C ASP A 58 11.91 6.89 -1.99
N ALA A 59 11.01 6.07 -1.46
CA ALA A 59 9.70 6.54 -1.02
C ALA A 59 9.82 7.62 0.06
N ARG A 60 10.67 7.42 1.05
CA ARG A 60 10.92 8.42 2.10
C ARG A 60 11.54 9.69 1.55
N LYS A 61 12.45 9.55 0.59
CA LYS A 61 13.07 10.69 -0.10
C LYS A 61 12.03 11.51 -0.86
N LEU A 62 11.15 10.85 -1.60
CA LEU A 62 10.08 11.52 -2.36
C LEU A 62 9.08 12.23 -1.44
N ILE A 63 8.80 11.70 -0.28
CA ILE A 63 7.98 12.38 0.73
C ILE A 63 8.68 13.64 1.22
N ALA A 64 9.97 13.55 1.55
CA ALA A 64 10.76 14.69 2.03
C ALA A 64 10.89 15.79 0.97
N GLU A 65 10.99 15.43 -0.30
CA GLU A 65 11.07 16.38 -1.42
C GLU A 65 9.72 17.01 -1.79
N GLY A 66 8.61 16.49 -1.25
CA GLY A 66 7.27 16.94 -1.59
C GLY A 66 6.71 16.36 -2.88
N THR A 67 7.39 15.43 -3.53
CA THR A 67 6.89 14.73 -4.73
C THR A 67 5.68 13.86 -4.37
N ILE A 68 5.77 13.15 -3.25
CA ILE A 68 4.62 12.46 -2.65
C ILE A 68 3.98 13.44 -1.66
N SER A 69 2.71 13.77 -1.87
CA SER A 69 2.00 14.76 -1.06
C SER A 69 0.54 14.38 -0.84
N GLY A 70 -0.13 15.12 0.02
CA GLY A 70 -1.57 14.96 0.28
C GLY A 70 -1.94 13.58 0.78
N GLY A 71 -2.99 13.00 0.22
CA GLY A 71 -3.53 11.71 0.63
C GLY A 71 -2.64 10.51 0.31
N MET A 72 -1.59 10.68 -0.50
CA MET A 72 -0.64 9.59 -0.79
C MET A 72 0.35 9.35 0.33
N ILE A 73 0.64 10.35 1.15
CA ILE A 73 1.59 10.21 2.27
C ILE A 73 1.16 9.11 3.24
N PRO A 74 -0.09 9.09 3.77
CA PRO A 74 -0.53 8.01 4.64
C PRO A 74 -0.50 6.63 3.98
N LYS A 75 -0.82 6.56 2.69
CA LYS A 75 -0.79 5.29 1.94
C LYS A 75 0.61 4.73 1.82
N VAL A 76 1.58 5.57 1.46
CA VAL A 76 2.99 5.18 1.35
C VAL A 76 3.56 4.81 2.72
N GLU A 77 3.21 5.56 3.77
CA GLU A 77 3.62 5.22 5.13
C GLU A 77 3.07 3.87 5.59
N THR A 78 1.82 3.56 5.24
CA THR A 78 1.22 2.25 5.51
C THR A 78 1.97 1.14 4.77
N CYS A 79 2.37 1.38 3.52
CA CYS A 79 3.19 0.43 2.77
C CYS A 79 4.53 0.17 3.47
N ILE A 80 5.20 1.22 3.92
CA ILE A 80 6.46 1.11 4.65
C ILE A 80 6.26 0.31 5.94
N TYR A 81 5.20 0.61 6.67
CA TYR A 81 4.83 -0.12 7.89
C TYR A 81 4.65 -1.62 7.62
N ALA A 82 3.88 -1.97 6.59
CA ALA A 82 3.65 -3.37 6.22
C ALA A 82 4.96 -4.10 5.88
N LEU A 83 5.87 -3.44 5.16
CA LEU A 83 7.18 -3.98 4.84
C LEU A 83 8.03 -4.21 6.09
N GLU A 84 7.96 -3.30 7.06
CA GLU A 84 8.65 -3.44 8.36
C GLU A 84 8.09 -4.62 9.17
N GLN A 85 6.82 -4.95 8.99
CA GLN A 85 6.18 -6.08 9.66
C GLN A 85 6.49 -7.44 9.01
N GLY A 86 7.18 -7.47 7.89
CA GLY A 86 7.62 -8.71 7.24
C GLY A 86 6.98 -9.01 5.89
N VAL A 87 6.12 -8.15 5.37
CA VAL A 87 5.60 -8.27 4.00
C VAL A 87 6.76 -8.02 3.02
N GLN A 88 6.86 -8.83 1.97
CA GLN A 88 7.97 -8.72 1.02
C GLN A 88 7.77 -7.59 0.00
N GLY A 89 6.54 -7.29 -0.36
CA GLY A 89 6.24 -6.20 -1.27
C GLY A 89 4.80 -5.73 -1.11
N VAL A 90 4.59 -4.44 -1.33
CA VAL A 90 3.26 -3.83 -1.29
C VAL A 90 3.03 -3.16 -2.63
N VAL A 91 1.89 -3.43 -3.25
CA VAL A 91 1.52 -2.84 -4.54
C VAL A 91 0.31 -1.94 -4.35
N ILE A 92 0.43 -0.69 -4.79
CA ILE A 92 -0.70 0.25 -4.86
C ILE A 92 -1.24 0.19 -6.28
N ILE A 93 -2.51 -0.16 -6.43
CA ILE A 93 -3.16 -0.27 -7.73
C ILE A 93 -4.47 0.50 -7.75
N ASP A 94 -4.86 0.94 -8.96
CA ASP A 94 -6.15 1.61 -9.16
C ASP A 94 -7.27 0.58 -9.14
N GLY A 95 -8.10 0.63 -8.11
CA GLY A 95 -9.25 -0.26 -7.97
C GLY A 95 -10.34 -0.06 -9.01
N LYS A 96 -10.30 1.05 -9.76
CA LYS A 96 -11.25 1.34 -10.85
C LYS A 96 -10.85 0.69 -12.17
N THR A 97 -9.59 0.30 -12.32
CA THR A 97 -9.12 -0.39 -13.52
C THR A 97 -9.71 -1.78 -13.58
N GLN A 98 -10.35 -2.10 -14.70
CA GLN A 98 -10.96 -3.41 -14.89
C GLN A 98 -9.88 -4.52 -14.81
N HIS A 99 -10.12 -5.53 -13.97
CA HIS A 99 -9.22 -6.66 -13.76
C HIS A 99 -7.81 -6.28 -13.25
N ALA A 100 -7.68 -5.15 -12.54
CA ALA A 100 -6.38 -4.68 -12.05
C ALA A 100 -5.65 -5.74 -11.21
N VAL A 101 -6.35 -6.43 -10.33
CA VAL A 101 -5.76 -7.50 -9.49
C VAL A 101 -5.27 -8.67 -10.34
N LEU A 102 -6.05 -9.09 -11.33
CA LEU A 102 -5.67 -10.19 -12.23
C LEU A 102 -4.46 -9.81 -13.09
N LEU A 103 -4.42 -8.58 -13.59
CA LEU A 103 -3.29 -8.07 -14.37
C LEU A 103 -2.02 -8.04 -13.52
N GLU A 104 -2.11 -7.62 -12.27
CA GLU A 104 -0.97 -7.57 -11.37
C GLU A 104 -0.44 -8.96 -11.02
N LEU A 105 -1.34 -9.92 -10.77
CA LEU A 105 -0.95 -11.25 -10.32
C LEU A 105 -0.49 -12.18 -11.45
N PHE A 106 -1.08 -12.05 -12.64
CA PHE A 106 -0.92 -13.02 -13.72
C PHE A 106 -0.23 -12.49 -14.97
N THR A 107 0.19 -11.23 -14.99
CA THR A 107 0.93 -10.66 -16.12
C THR A 107 2.22 -10.01 -15.65
N ASN A 108 3.14 -9.80 -16.59
CA ASN A 108 4.38 -9.07 -16.35
C ASN A 108 4.19 -7.55 -16.46
N GLN A 109 2.99 -7.11 -16.82
CA GLN A 109 2.65 -5.68 -16.89
C GLN A 109 2.15 -5.23 -15.53
N GLY A 110 2.98 -4.54 -14.77
CA GLY A 110 2.57 -3.90 -13.54
C GLY A 110 1.54 -2.81 -13.82
N THR A 111 0.42 -2.83 -13.08
CA THR A 111 -0.66 -1.84 -13.22
C THR A 111 -0.60 -0.74 -12.18
N GLY A 112 0.38 -0.77 -11.29
CA GLY A 112 0.50 0.17 -10.18
C GLY A 112 1.94 0.41 -9.77
N THR A 113 2.14 0.76 -8.51
CA THR A 113 3.47 0.99 -7.93
C THR A 113 3.80 -0.11 -6.92
N LEU A 114 4.90 -0.82 -7.17
CA LEU A 114 5.45 -1.78 -6.21
C LEU A 114 6.40 -1.04 -5.26
N ILE A 115 6.16 -1.18 -3.96
CA ILE A 115 7.07 -0.68 -2.92
C ILE A 115 7.72 -1.87 -2.22
N HIS A 116 9.03 -1.86 -2.12
CA HIS A 116 9.83 -2.92 -1.50
C HIS A 116 10.95 -2.33 -0.62
N LYS A 117 11.58 -3.18 0.16
CA LYS A 117 12.75 -2.74 0.96
C LYS A 117 13.95 -2.39 0.11
#